data_1e64010e1b7daefff985b22a1f3efeec
#
_entry.id   1e64010e1b7daefff985b22a1f3efeec
#
_cell.length_a   1.000
_cell.length_b   1.000
_cell.length_c   1.000
_cell.angle_alpha   90.00
_cell.angle_beta   90.00
_cell.angle_gamma   90.00
#
_symmetry.space_group_name_H-M   'P 1'
#
loop_
_entity.id
_entity.type
_entity.pdbx_description
1 polymer ?
#
loop_
_entity_poly.entity_id
_entity_poly.type
_entity_poly.pdbx_seq_one_letter_code
_entity_poly.pdbx_strand_id
1 'polypeptide(L)'
;MVIYEFWSFWRKTDQAASKRVKDTVLDDAWWERVDLLIQIMDPIIYLLRFVDTDKPILGEVYEGWDSMIESVRSIILQSECPEYETSPEAFCDTVQNILVNRWDKNCTPLHCLDHSLNPKYYNHEWLNGGPSRRFPPHMDGEISQGRKDAFRRVFQDRALLDEVEDAFVEFSTSIGRFAGYDVIRDRGAKKPYSWWANHGATSPPL
;
A
#
# COMPACT_ATOMS: atom_id res chain seq x y z
N MET A 1 -30.40 15.32 -28.42
CA MET A 1 -31.58 16.24 -28.62
C MET A 1 -32.24 16.64 -27.32
N VAL A 2 -32.32 15.79 -26.30
CA VAL A 2 -32.94 16.11 -24.98
C VAL A 2 -32.11 17.14 -24.16
N ILE A 3 -30.82 17.21 -24.34
CA ILE A 3 -29.93 18.12 -23.58
C ILE A 3 -30.11 19.59 -23.97
N TYR A 4 -30.50 19.87 -25.23
CA TYR A 4 -30.59 21.24 -25.74
C TYR A 4 -31.80 22.02 -25.19
N GLU A 5 -32.91 21.33 -24.95
CA GLU A 5 -34.14 21.96 -24.41
C GLU A 5 -34.01 22.29 -22.91
N PHE A 6 -33.27 21.48 -22.16
CA PHE A 6 -33.05 21.67 -20.72
C PHE A 6 -32.29 22.99 -20.42
N TRP A 7 -31.28 23.32 -21.23
CA TRP A 7 -30.44 24.52 -21.04
C TRP A 7 -31.13 25.83 -21.42
N SER A 8 -32.19 25.79 -22.19
CA SER A 8 -32.95 26.99 -22.59
C SER A 8 -33.94 27.51 -21.51
N PHE A 9 -34.16 26.73 -20.45
CA PHE A 9 -35.15 27.02 -19.41
C PHE A 9 -34.62 27.90 -18.26
N TRP A 10 -33.32 28.19 -18.24
CA TRP A 10 -32.72 28.98 -17.16
C TRP A 10 -33.05 30.46 -17.27
N ARG A 11 -33.34 31.11 -16.10
CA ARG A 11 -33.65 32.54 -16.06
C ARG A 11 -32.47 33.37 -16.61
N LYS A 12 -32.76 34.56 -17.17
CA LYS A 12 -31.73 35.45 -17.75
C LYS A 12 -30.55 35.76 -16.81
N THR A 13 -30.79 35.80 -15.50
CA THR A 13 -29.75 36.01 -14.47
C THR A 13 -28.79 34.85 -14.36
N ASP A 14 -29.15 33.64 -14.77
CA ASP A 14 -28.38 32.42 -14.61
C ASP A 14 -27.73 31.97 -15.93
N GLN A 15 -27.95 32.72 -17.02
CA GLN A 15 -27.45 32.34 -18.35
C GLN A 15 -25.90 32.23 -18.43
N ALA A 16 -25.17 33.09 -17.71
CA ALA A 16 -23.72 33.05 -17.68
C ALA A 16 -23.20 31.80 -16.92
N ALA A 17 -23.87 31.41 -15.84
CA ALA A 17 -23.56 30.20 -15.09
C ALA A 17 -23.90 28.96 -15.91
N SER A 18 -25.11 28.93 -16.51
CA SER A 18 -25.56 27.87 -17.39
C SER A 18 -24.65 27.68 -18.60
N LYS A 19 -24.17 28.77 -19.22
CA LYS A 19 -23.21 28.70 -20.31
C LYS A 19 -21.88 28.07 -19.86
N ARG A 20 -21.33 28.52 -18.73
CA ARG A 20 -20.07 27.93 -18.17
C ARG A 20 -20.20 26.42 -17.93
N VAL A 21 -21.29 25.98 -17.28
CA VAL A 21 -21.53 24.55 -17.04
C VAL A 21 -21.63 23.78 -18.35
N LYS A 22 -22.37 24.34 -19.35
CA LYS A 22 -22.47 23.73 -20.67
C LYS A 22 -21.11 23.62 -21.36
N ASP A 23 -20.33 24.69 -21.35
CA ASP A 23 -19.01 24.72 -21.98
C ASP A 23 -18.08 23.68 -21.31
N THR A 24 -18.09 23.57 -19.97
CA THR A 24 -17.34 22.54 -19.23
C THR A 24 -17.81 21.13 -19.55
N VAL A 25 -19.13 20.89 -19.60
CA VAL A 25 -19.68 19.55 -19.90
C VAL A 25 -19.37 19.08 -21.33
N LEU A 26 -19.20 20.03 -22.26
CA LEU A 26 -18.87 19.77 -23.67
C LEU A 26 -17.37 19.87 -23.96
N ASP A 27 -16.53 20.12 -22.95
CA ASP A 27 -15.09 20.22 -23.08
C ASP A 27 -14.43 18.84 -22.91
N ASP A 28 -14.01 18.22 -24.00
CA ASP A 28 -13.38 16.91 -24.01
C ASP A 28 -12.08 16.92 -23.16
N ALA A 29 -11.28 17.99 -23.22
CA ALA A 29 -10.05 18.12 -22.44
C ALA A 29 -10.35 18.18 -20.91
N TRP A 30 -11.48 18.73 -20.51
CA TRP A 30 -11.92 18.69 -19.10
C TRP A 30 -12.23 17.24 -18.67
N TRP A 31 -12.87 16.45 -19.51
CA TRP A 31 -13.19 15.06 -19.21
C TRP A 31 -11.95 14.17 -19.19
N GLU A 32 -10.96 14.40 -20.07
CA GLU A 32 -9.67 13.71 -20.03
C GLU A 32 -8.94 13.94 -18.70
N ARG A 33 -8.97 15.18 -18.18
CA ARG A 33 -8.40 15.49 -16.85
C ARG A 33 -9.16 14.80 -15.72
N VAL A 34 -10.48 14.75 -15.80
CA VAL A 34 -11.33 14.05 -14.80
C VAL A 34 -11.02 12.54 -14.82
N ASP A 35 -10.91 11.96 -16.01
CA ASP A 35 -10.60 10.53 -16.16
C ASP A 35 -9.23 10.19 -15.57
N LEU A 36 -8.21 10.99 -15.85
CA LEU A 36 -6.89 10.84 -15.24
C LEU A 36 -6.96 10.93 -13.70
N LEU A 37 -7.71 11.89 -13.18
CA LEU A 37 -7.88 12.03 -11.73
C LEU A 37 -8.54 10.80 -11.13
N ILE A 38 -9.56 10.25 -11.78
CA ILE A 38 -10.23 9.01 -11.37
C ILE A 38 -9.22 7.87 -11.35
N GLN A 39 -8.43 7.70 -12.41
CA GLN A 39 -7.40 6.65 -12.48
C GLN A 39 -6.38 6.77 -11.35
N ILE A 40 -5.92 7.98 -11.02
CA ILE A 40 -5.00 8.23 -9.89
C ILE A 40 -5.67 7.89 -8.55
N MET A 41 -6.95 8.18 -8.39
CA MET A 41 -7.69 7.93 -7.15
C MET A 41 -8.06 6.46 -6.94
N ASP A 42 -8.21 5.68 -8.01
CA ASP A 42 -8.64 4.28 -7.93
C ASP A 42 -7.75 3.41 -7.02
N PRO A 43 -6.41 3.39 -7.16
CA PRO A 43 -5.55 2.59 -6.26
C PRO A 43 -5.63 3.07 -4.80
N ILE A 44 -5.83 4.38 -4.57
CA ILE A 44 -5.99 4.94 -3.22
C ILE A 44 -7.32 4.46 -2.61
N ILE A 45 -8.42 4.56 -3.35
CA ILE A 45 -9.74 4.09 -2.90
C ILE A 45 -9.73 2.58 -2.69
N TYR A 46 -9.06 1.83 -3.57
CA TYR A 46 -8.92 0.39 -3.43
C TYR A 46 -8.23 0.05 -2.09
N LEU A 47 -7.10 0.68 -1.78
CA LEU A 47 -6.40 0.46 -0.51
C LEU A 47 -7.27 0.85 0.69
N LEU A 48 -7.95 2.00 0.64
CA LEU A 48 -8.85 2.43 1.71
C LEU A 48 -9.97 1.40 1.96
N ARG A 49 -10.60 0.89 0.91
CA ARG A 49 -11.62 -0.16 1.04
C ARG A 49 -11.05 -1.48 1.54
N PHE A 50 -9.81 -1.80 1.17
CA PHE A 50 -9.13 -3.00 1.65
C PHE A 50 -8.85 -2.91 3.15
N VAL A 51 -8.41 -1.76 3.66
CA VAL A 51 -8.12 -1.57 5.08
C VAL A 51 -9.38 -1.36 5.94
N ASP A 52 -10.48 -0.93 5.34
CA ASP A 52 -11.78 -0.76 6.00
C ASP A 52 -12.58 -2.10 6.03
N THR A 53 -11.92 -3.13 6.53
CA THR A 53 -12.52 -4.47 6.67
C THR A 53 -12.27 -5.03 8.06
N ASP A 54 -13.14 -5.93 8.52
CA ASP A 54 -12.99 -6.65 9.81
C ASP A 54 -11.92 -7.77 9.76
N LYS A 55 -11.05 -7.78 8.75
CA LYS A 55 -10.01 -8.80 8.59
C LYS A 55 -8.71 -8.39 9.27
N PRO A 56 -7.91 -9.34 9.77
CA PRO A 56 -6.58 -9.05 10.31
C PRO A 56 -5.60 -8.81 9.15
N ILE A 57 -5.50 -7.56 8.71
CA ILE A 57 -4.74 -7.16 7.52
C ILE A 57 -3.56 -6.25 7.82
N LEU A 58 -3.27 -5.97 9.10
CA LEU A 58 -2.25 -5.00 9.50
C LEU A 58 -0.89 -5.26 8.82
N GLY A 59 -0.48 -6.53 8.72
CA GLY A 59 0.76 -6.92 8.04
C GLY A 59 0.74 -6.77 6.52
N GLU A 60 -0.43 -6.51 5.92
CA GLU A 60 -0.56 -6.30 4.49
C GLU A 60 -0.65 -4.80 4.12
N VAL A 61 -0.85 -3.93 5.11
CA VAL A 61 -1.01 -2.48 4.90
C VAL A 61 0.27 -1.86 4.34
N TYR A 62 1.44 -2.27 4.84
CA TYR A 62 2.73 -1.77 4.39
C TYR A 62 2.92 -2.04 2.88
N GLU A 63 2.81 -3.29 2.47
CA GLU A 63 2.91 -3.69 1.06
C GLU A 63 1.80 -3.07 0.20
N GLY A 64 0.58 -2.96 0.76
CA GLY A 64 -0.54 -2.30 0.08
C GLY A 64 -0.25 -0.83 -0.21
N TRP A 65 0.42 -0.14 0.72
CA TRP A 65 0.80 1.26 0.56
C TRP A 65 1.86 1.45 -0.52
N ASP A 66 2.92 0.64 -0.51
CA ASP A 66 3.97 0.66 -1.52
C ASP A 66 3.41 0.37 -2.92
N SER A 67 2.58 -0.67 -3.03
CA SER A 67 1.92 -1.04 -4.29
C SER A 67 0.99 0.07 -4.81
N MET A 68 0.31 0.77 -3.92
CA MET A 68 -0.54 1.93 -4.26
C MET A 68 0.32 3.07 -4.83
N ILE A 69 1.43 3.43 -4.18
CA ILE A 69 2.35 4.48 -4.65
C ILE A 69 2.91 4.13 -6.03
N GLU A 70 3.36 2.88 -6.23
CA GLU A 70 3.85 2.41 -7.54
C GLU A 70 2.78 2.50 -8.64
N SER A 71 1.54 2.12 -8.30
CA SER A 71 0.41 2.19 -9.24
C SER A 71 0.10 3.63 -9.62
N VAL A 72 0.01 4.54 -8.66
CA VAL A 72 -0.22 5.97 -8.91
C VAL A 72 0.90 6.57 -9.78
N ARG A 73 2.16 6.24 -9.46
CA ARG A 73 3.31 6.67 -10.25
C ARG A 73 3.23 6.19 -11.70
N SER A 74 2.91 4.92 -11.89
CA SER A 74 2.78 4.32 -13.23
C SER A 74 1.69 5.01 -14.05
N ILE A 75 0.52 5.28 -13.45
CA ILE A 75 -0.59 5.97 -14.10
C ILE A 75 -0.17 7.37 -14.56
N ILE A 76 0.46 8.15 -13.68
CA ILE A 76 0.87 9.52 -14.00
C ILE A 76 1.91 9.54 -15.14
N LEU A 77 2.93 8.67 -15.06
CA LEU A 77 4.01 8.64 -16.06
C LEU A 77 3.58 8.07 -17.42
N GLN A 78 2.52 7.26 -17.45
CA GLN A 78 1.97 6.70 -18.70
C GLN A 78 0.86 7.59 -19.30
N SER A 79 0.40 8.61 -18.58
CA SER A 79 -0.64 9.51 -19.09
C SER A 79 -0.09 10.41 -20.17
N GLU A 80 -0.81 10.48 -21.29
CA GLU A 80 -0.52 11.39 -22.41
C GLU A 80 -1.20 12.75 -22.25
N CYS A 81 -1.54 13.17 -21.02
CA CYS A 81 -2.27 14.42 -20.77
C CYS A 81 -1.38 15.63 -21.10
N PRO A 82 -1.69 16.41 -22.18
CA PRO A 82 -0.79 17.43 -22.72
C PRO A 82 -0.70 18.71 -21.91
N GLU A 83 -1.52 18.89 -20.88
CA GLU A 83 -1.68 20.14 -20.14
C GLU A 83 -1.22 20.09 -18.69
N TYR A 84 -0.14 19.35 -18.39
CA TYR A 84 0.52 19.64 -17.13
C TYR A 84 1.19 21.04 -17.21
N GLU A 85 0.82 21.95 -16.32
CA GLU A 85 1.57 23.19 -16.12
C GLU A 85 3.03 22.92 -15.74
N THR A 86 3.29 21.70 -15.31
CA THR A 86 4.59 21.12 -14.93
C THR A 86 4.82 19.82 -15.68
N SER A 87 6.08 19.35 -15.77
CA SER A 87 6.36 18.05 -16.37
C SER A 87 5.65 16.90 -15.62
N PRO A 88 5.31 15.80 -16.28
CA PRO A 88 4.71 14.62 -15.64
C PRO A 88 5.52 14.12 -14.42
N GLU A 89 6.85 14.22 -14.48
CA GLU A 89 7.75 13.85 -13.40
C GLU A 89 7.57 14.76 -12.18
N ALA A 90 7.52 16.09 -12.38
CA ALA A 90 7.34 17.04 -11.28
C ALA A 90 5.94 16.90 -10.62
N PHE A 91 4.92 16.61 -11.41
CA PHE A 91 3.59 16.27 -10.88
C PHE A 91 3.62 14.96 -10.09
N CYS A 92 4.26 13.93 -10.65
CA CYS A 92 4.46 12.64 -9.99
C CYS A 92 5.17 12.80 -8.64
N ASP A 93 6.27 13.56 -8.60
CA ASP A 93 7.02 13.82 -7.36
C ASP A 93 6.16 14.55 -6.32
N THR A 94 5.32 15.48 -6.76
CA THR A 94 4.40 16.20 -5.86
C THR A 94 3.38 15.25 -5.23
N VAL A 95 2.74 14.39 -6.04
CA VAL A 95 1.77 13.41 -5.56
C VAL A 95 2.46 12.38 -4.66
N GLN A 96 3.61 11.87 -5.06
CA GLN A 96 4.39 10.91 -4.27
C GLN A 96 4.77 11.50 -2.91
N ASN A 97 5.23 12.75 -2.84
CA ASN A 97 5.56 13.42 -1.59
C ASN A 97 4.33 13.55 -0.67
N ILE A 98 3.15 13.81 -1.22
CA ILE A 98 1.91 13.85 -0.42
C ILE A 98 1.63 12.47 0.19
N LEU A 99 1.74 11.41 -0.59
CA LEU A 99 1.49 10.04 -0.14
C LEU A 99 2.52 9.60 0.90
N VAL A 100 3.81 9.81 0.67
CA VAL A 100 4.89 9.51 1.62
C VAL A 100 4.70 10.25 2.94
N ASN A 101 4.42 11.57 2.88
CA ASN A 101 4.15 12.36 4.10
C ASN A 101 2.91 11.86 4.88
N ARG A 102 1.94 11.24 4.20
CA ARG A 102 0.80 10.58 4.87
C ARG A 102 1.21 9.27 5.51
N TRP A 103 2.05 8.49 4.83
CA TRP A 103 2.61 7.27 5.37
C TRP A 103 3.40 7.51 6.65
N ASP A 104 4.34 8.45 6.64
CA ASP A 104 5.17 8.81 7.79
C ASP A 104 4.36 9.16 9.05
N LYS A 105 3.16 9.74 8.85
CA LYS A 105 2.26 10.10 9.96
C LYS A 105 1.42 8.93 10.47
N ASN A 106 1.16 7.94 9.64
CA ASN A 106 0.24 6.84 9.94
C ASN A 106 0.97 5.53 10.21
N CYS A 107 2.18 5.34 9.66
CA CYS A 107 2.99 4.16 9.93
C CYS A 107 3.40 4.12 11.40
N THR A 108 3.16 2.98 12.03
CA THR A 108 3.54 2.73 13.41
C THR A 108 4.46 1.51 13.48
N PRO A 109 5.24 1.36 14.56
CA PRO A 109 6.05 0.16 14.78
C PRO A 109 5.28 -1.17 14.66
N LEU A 110 3.96 -1.17 14.92
CA LEU A 110 3.12 -2.36 14.78
C LEU A 110 2.90 -2.75 13.30
N HIS A 111 2.81 -1.79 12.39
CA HIS A 111 2.74 -2.10 10.96
C HIS A 111 4.03 -2.79 10.49
N CYS A 112 5.18 -2.28 10.92
CA CYS A 112 6.48 -2.87 10.59
C CYS A 112 6.64 -4.26 11.23
N LEU A 113 6.18 -4.45 12.48
CA LEU A 113 6.23 -5.73 13.17
C LEU A 113 5.38 -6.78 12.47
N ASP A 114 4.10 -6.48 12.21
CA ASP A 114 3.17 -7.43 11.60
C ASP A 114 3.60 -7.77 10.16
N HIS A 115 4.06 -6.75 9.40
CA HIS A 115 4.68 -6.98 8.10
C HIS A 115 5.90 -7.90 8.18
N SER A 116 6.80 -7.67 9.17
CA SER A 116 7.99 -8.49 9.39
C SER A 116 7.68 -9.93 9.77
N LEU A 117 6.57 -10.17 10.47
CA LEU A 117 6.15 -11.49 10.91
C LEU A 117 5.22 -12.21 9.90
N ASN A 118 4.91 -11.58 8.78
CA ASN A 118 4.09 -12.19 7.75
C ASN A 118 4.93 -13.16 6.89
N PRO A 119 4.69 -14.50 6.97
CA PRO A 119 5.49 -15.49 6.27
C PRO A 119 5.48 -15.32 4.74
N LYS A 120 4.42 -14.76 4.18
CA LYS A 120 4.23 -14.51 2.75
C LYS A 120 5.40 -13.73 2.14
N TYR A 121 5.93 -12.74 2.87
CA TYR A 121 6.99 -11.86 2.37
C TYR A 121 8.40 -12.48 2.39
N TYR A 122 8.50 -13.73 2.81
CA TYR A 122 9.73 -14.54 2.74
C TYR A 122 9.61 -15.69 1.73
N ASN A 123 8.50 -15.76 0.99
CA ASN A 123 8.28 -16.78 -0.02
C ASN A 123 8.95 -16.38 -1.34
N HIS A 124 9.58 -17.35 -1.99
CA HIS A 124 10.28 -17.19 -3.28
C HIS A 124 9.38 -16.63 -4.38
N GLU A 125 8.10 -17.08 -4.45
CA GLU A 125 7.15 -16.60 -5.46
C GLU A 125 6.85 -15.11 -5.28
N TRP A 126 6.68 -14.66 -4.03
CA TRP A 126 6.46 -13.25 -3.76
C TRP A 126 7.71 -12.41 -4.05
N LEU A 127 8.89 -12.87 -3.64
CA LEU A 127 10.16 -12.17 -3.84
C LEU A 127 10.52 -11.98 -5.31
N ASN A 128 10.13 -12.92 -6.19
CA ASN A 128 10.40 -12.87 -7.61
C ASN A 128 9.19 -12.43 -8.45
N GLY A 129 8.04 -12.22 -7.82
CA GLY A 129 6.82 -11.74 -8.45
C GLY A 129 6.70 -10.23 -8.43
N GLY A 130 6.12 -9.65 -9.47
CA GLY A 130 5.86 -8.22 -9.55
C GLY A 130 6.85 -7.45 -10.42
N PRO A 131 6.52 -6.17 -10.72
CA PRO A 131 7.30 -5.33 -11.64
C PRO A 131 8.61 -4.82 -11.05
N SER A 132 8.67 -4.66 -9.72
CA SER A 132 9.84 -4.16 -8.99
C SER A 132 10.52 -5.28 -8.21
N ARG A 133 11.83 -5.14 -8.00
CA ARG A 133 12.59 -6.09 -7.17
C ARG A 133 12.14 -5.98 -5.72
N ARG A 134 11.60 -7.07 -5.17
CA ARG A 134 11.19 -7.18 -3.78
C ARG A 134 12.31 -7.70 -2.90
N PHE A 135 12.32 -7.25 -1.66
CA PHE A 135 13.26 -7.69 -0.63
C PHE A 135 12.49 -8.27 0.55
N PRO A 136 13.06 -9.29 1.25
CA PRO A 136 12.46 -9.74 2.50
C PRO A 136 12.42 -8.60 3.53
N PRO A 137 11.39 -8.51 4.37
CA PRO A 137 11.22 -7.40 5.33
C PRO A 137 12.41 -7.12 6.23
N HIS A 138 13.19 -8.13 6.61
CA HIS A 138 14.37 -7.97 7.45
C HIS A 138 15.54 -7.24 6.75
N MET A 139 15.52 -7.10 5.43
CA MET A 139 16.51 -6.35 4.65
C MET A 139 16.12 -4.88 4.45
N ASP A 140 14.91 -4.50 4.80
CA ASP A 140 14.45 -3.11 4.78
C ASP A 140 14.79 -2.40 6.10
N GLY A 141 15.36 -1.18 5.98
CA GLY A 141 15.82 -0.41 7.15
C GLY A 141 14.69 0.15 8.00
N GLU A 142 13.63 0.66 7.38
CA GLU A 142 12.46 1.21 8.07
C GLU A 142 11.70 0.10 8.80
N ILE A 143 11.39 -0.99 8.10
CA ILE A 143 10.69 -2.13 8.67
C ILE A 143 11.50 -2.74 9.83
N SER A 144 12.81 -2.91 9.66
CA SER A 144 13.70 -3.46 10.70
C SER A 144 13.76 -2.57 11.93
N GLN A 145 13.82 -1.25 11.76
CA GLN A 145 13.81 -0.33 12.89
C GLN A 145 12.45 -0.34 13.60
N GLY A 146 11.35 -0.24 12.86
CA GLY A 146 10.00 -0.27 13.44
C GLY A 146 9.71 -1.58 14.19
N ARG A 147 10.12 -2.74 13.65
CA ARG A 147 10.03 -4.02 14.35
C ARG A 147 10.78 -4.01 15.69
N LYS A 148 12.03 -3.55 15.69
CA LYS A 148 12.84 -3.47 16.94
C LYS A 148 12.18 -2.55 17.96
N ASP A 149 11.61 -1.44 17.53
CA ASP A 149 10.91 -0.51 18.41
C ASP A 149 9.63 -1.13 18.96
N ALA A 150 8.90 -1.92 18.16
CA ALA A 150 7.75 -2.67 18.64
C ALA A 150 8.16 -3.74 19.67
N PHE A 151 9.19 -4.54 19.39
CA PHE A 151 9.68 -5.53 20.33
C PHE A 151 10.07 -4.91 21.68
N ARG A 152 10.82 -3.80 21.69
CA ARG A 152 11.18 -3.08 22.91
C ARG A 152 10.00 -2.55 23.72
N ARG A 153 8.89 -2.22 23.06
CA ARG A 153 7.66 -1.78 23.72
C ARG A 153 6.89 -2.94 24.35
N VAL A 154 6.90 -4.10 23.70
CA VAL A 154 6.18 -5.29 24.15
C VAL A 154 6.99 -6.04 25.24
N PHE A 155 8.29 -6.23 25.02
CA PHE A 155 9.16 -7.02 25.88
C PHE A 155 10.04 -6.12 26.73
N GLN A 156 9.66 -5.97 28.02
CA GLN A 156 10.39 -5.14 28.98
C GLN A 156 11.61 -5.89 29.59
N ASP A 157 11.54 -7.23 29.63
CA ASP A 157 12.63 -8.08 30.12
C ASP A 157 13.70 -8.22 29.02
N ARG A 158 14.95 -7.97 29.37
CA ARG A 158 16.07 -8.01 28.42
C ARG A 158 16.35 -9.41 27.89
N ALA A 159 16.27 -10.42 28.74
CA ALA A 159 16.54 -11.80 28.36
C ALA A 159 15.46 -12.29 27.38
N LEU A 160 14.20 -11.94 27.64
CA LEU A 160 13.09 -12.27 26.77
C LEU A 160 13.20 -11.53 25.41
N LEU A 161 13.63 -10.25 25.43
CA LEU A 161 13.86 -9.48 24.21
C LEU A 161 14.95 -10.14 23.34
N ASP A 162 16.08 -10.54 23.93
CA ASP A 162 17.16 -11.22 23.21
C ASP A 162 16.66 -12.56 22.62
N GLU A 163 15.84 -13.32 23.36
CA GLU A 163 15.23 -14.56 22.88
C GLU A 163 14.29 -14.34 21.68
N VAL A 164 13.48 -13.27 21.72
CA VAL A 164 12.58 -12.88 20.61
C VAL A 164 13.39 -12.46 19.37
N GLU A 165 14.46 -11.68 19.55
CA GLU A 165 15.32 -11.27 18.44
C GLU A 165 16.01 -12.49 17.79
N ASP A 166 16.49 -13.45 18.58
CA ASP A 166 17.08 -14.70 18.07
C ASP A 166 16.05 -15.55 17.32
N ALA A 167 14.85 -15.70 17.89
CA ALA A 167 13.76 -16.41 17.24
C ALA A 167 13.33 -15.75 15.91
N PHE A 168 13.36 -14.43 15.85
CA PHE A 168 13.12 -13.70 14.60
C PHE A 168 14.21 -13.94 13.56
N VAL A 169 15.48 -14.05 13.96
CA VAL A 169 16.55 -14.42 13.04
C VAL A 169 16.30 -15.79 12.44
N GLU A 170 15.98 -16.81 13.25
CA GLU A 170 15.63 -18.14 12.72
C GLU A 170 14.45 -18.08 11.74
N PHE A 171 13.39 -17.35 12.07
CA PHE A 171 12.22 -17.17 11.21
C PHE A 171 12.59 -16.50 9.89
N SER A 172 13.25 -15.34 9.95
CA SER A 172 13.50 -14.51 8.76
C SER A 172 14.51 -15.14 7.79
N THR A 173 15.44 -15.94 8.30
CA THR A 173 16.45 -16.64 7.51
C THR A 173 16.10 -18.09 7.18
N SER A 174 14.96 -18.60 7.64
CA SER A 174 14.52 -20.00 7.42
C SER A 174 15.52 -21.04 7.95
N ILE A 175 16.08 -20.80 9.13
CA ILE A 175 17.01 -21.74 9.79
C ILE A 175 16.39 -22.29 11.08
N GLY A 176 17.10 -23.20 11.75
CA GLY A 176 16.69 -23.76 13.04
C GLY A 176 15.28 -24.33 12.99
N ARG A 177 14.39 -23.81 13.83
CA ARG A 177 12.98 -24.24 13.95
C ARG A 177 12.18 -24.03 12.67
N PHE A 178 12.57 -23.10 11.83
CA PHE A 178 11.85 -22.71 10.61
C PHE A 178 12.49 -23.26 9.32
N ALA A 179 13.44 -24.19 9.41
CA ALA A 179 14.14 -24.77 8.25
C ALA A 179 13.37 -25.90 7.55
N GLY A 180 12.28 -26.37 8.14
CA GLY A 180 11.52 -27.52 7.61
C GLY A 180 10.90 -27.27 6.24
N TYR A 181 10.91 -28.28 5.37
CA TYR A 181 10.35 -28.18 4.03
C TYR A 181 8.89 -27.67 4.02
N ASP A 182 8.03 -28.24 4.89
CA ASP A 182 6.64 -27.84 4.99
C ASP A 182 6.48 -26.42 5.53
N VAL A 183 7.35 -25.99 6.45
CA VAL A 183 7.39 -24.64 7.01
C VAL A 183 7.64 -23.61 5.89
N ILE A 184 8.61 -23.89 5.03
CA ILE A 184 9.01 -23.00 3.91
C ILE A 184 7.93 -23.01 2.83
N ARG A 185 7.46 -24.19 2.41
CA ARG A 185 6.40 -24.32 1.40
C ARG A 185 5.13 -23.57 1.80
N ASP A 186 4.71 -23.73 3.04
CA ASP A 186 3.47 -23.18 3.57
C ASP A 186 3.47 -21.65 3.68
N ARG A 187 4.64 -20.99 3.60
CA ARG A 187 4.74 -19.53 3.64
C ARG A 187 3.94 -18.84 2.54
N GLY A 188 3.89 -19.40 1.34
CA GLY A 188 3.10 -18.88 0.23
C GLY A 188 1.68 -19.46 0.13
N ALA A 189 1.48 -20.67 0.68
CA ALA A 189 0.23 -21.41 0.52
C ALA A 189 -0.81 -21.11 1.61
N LYS A 190 -0.38 -20.69 2.80
CA LYS A 190 -1.25 -20.48 3.96
C LYS A 190 -1.39 -19.00 4.30
N LYS A 191 -2.54 -18.64 4.89
CA LYS A 191 -2.71 -17.33 5.51
C LYS A 191 -1.78 -17.18 6.71
N PRO A 192 -1.26 -15.99 7.03
CA PRO A 192 -0.29 -15.78 8.10
C PRO A 192 -0.69 -16.41 9.44
N TYR A 193 -1.92 -16.16 9.92
CA TYR A 193 -2.39 -16.73 11.19
C TYR A 193 -2.45 -18.27 11.18
N SER A 194 -2.81 -18.87 10.02
CA SER A 194 -2.84 -20.34 9.89
C SER A 194 -1.43 -20.92 9.83
N TRP A 195 -0.50 -20.20 9.24
CA TRP A 195 0.90 -20.60 9.21
C TRP A 195 1.49 -20.58 10.62
N TRP A 196 1.28 -19.50 11.37
CA TRP A 196 1.74 -19.39 12.75
C TRP A 196 1.10 -20.43 13.67
N ALA A 197 -0.20 -20.73 13.50
CA ALA A 197 -0.86 -21.78 14.27
C ALA A 197 -0.25 -23.17 14.02
N ASN A 198 0.25 -23.43 12.79
CA ASN A 198 0.85 -24.72 12.46
C ASN A 198 2.34 -24.82 12.82
N HIS A 199 3.08 -23.73 12.70
CA HIS A 199 4.55 -23.75 12.74
C HIS A 199 5.16 -22.87 13.85
N GLY A 200 4.37 -22.03 14.51
CA GLY A 200 4.84 -21.11 15.54
C GLY A 200 4.97 -21.69 16.94
N ALA A 201 4.36 -22.86 17.21
CA ALA A 201 4.31 -23.44 18.56
C ALA A 201 5.70 -23.73 19.19
N THR A 202 6.74 -23.89 18.37
CA THR A 202 8.11 -24.09 18.81
C THR A 202 8.88 -22.80 19.07
N SER A 203 8.24 -21.65 18.86
CA SER A 203 8.81 -20.30 19.06
C SER A 203 7.87 -19.44 19.92
N PRO A 204 7.66 -19.77 21.19
CA PRO A 204 6.68 -19.11 22.06
C PRO A 204 6.83 -17.59 22.18
N PRO A 205 8.06 -17.00 22.08
CA PRO A 205 8.22 -15.55 22.18
C PRO A 205 7.73 -14.76 20.96
N LEU A 206 7.65 -15.36 19.77
CA LEU A 206 7.13 -14.75 18.56
C LEU A 206 5.63 -15.00 18.42
#